data_a5da27f6a3cf45afeb40ab8b392fcc3b
#
_entry.id   a5da27f6a3cf45afeb40ab8b392fcc3b
#
_cell.length_a   1.000
_cell.length_b   1.000
_cell.length_c   1.000
_cell.angle_alpha   90.00
_cell.angle_beta   90.00
_cell.angle_gamma   90.00
#
_symmetry.space_group_name_H-M   'P 1'
#
loop_
_entity.id
_entity.type
_entity.pdbx_description
1 polymer ?
#
loop_
_entity_poly.entity_id
_entity_poly.type
_entity_poly.pdbx_seq_one_letter_code
_entity_poly.pdbx_strand_id
1 'polypeptide(L)'
;GGASLAAKSAGADVTHVDAIRQVIDWTRENMELSGLTGIRWVVEDALKFLRREVKRGNKYSGVVLDPPTWGLGPKNEKWKLEQSLIEIVELVSKVVEPGGFVVMNTYSGLPPSTLETLWRRVLPDASTECGELCLQASDGHLLSTGSLIRVEL
;
A
#
# COMPACT_ATOMS: atom_id res chain seq x y z
N GLY A 1 10.04 2.94 -3.57
CA GLY A 1 9.96 1.47 -3.36
C GLY A 1 10.51 0.97 -2.03
N GLY A 2 10.75 1.86 -1.04
CA GLY A 2 11.38 1.51 0.25
C GLY A 2 10.69 0.36 0.97
N ALA A 3 9.36 0.36 1.04
CA ALA A 3 8.61 -0.73 1.68
C ALA A 3 8.85 -2.09 1.01
N SER A 4 8.91 -2.12 -0.34
CA SER A 4 9.20 -3.34 -1.09
C SER A 4 10.62 -3.85 -0.85
N LEU A 5 11.61 -2.95 -0.74
CA LEU A 5 12.98 -3.30 -0.43
C LEU A 5 13.11 -3.81 1.01
N ALA A 6 12.44 -3.18 1.96
CA ALA A 6 12.40 -3.62 3.35
C ALA A 6 11.80 -5.02 3.50
N ALA A 7 10.65 -5.26 2.85
CA ALA A 7 10.01 -6.59 2.84
C ALA A 7 10.93 -7.65 2.20
N LYS A 8 11.59 -7.32 1.08
CA LYS A 8 12.53 -8.23 0.41
C LYS A 8 13.75 -8.53 1.27
N SER A 9 14.29 -7.53 1.94
CA SER A 9 15.41 -7.69 2.90
C SER A 9 15.04 -8.61 4.06
N ALA A 10 13.78 -8.61 4.47
CA ALA A 10 13.24 -9.53 5.49
C ALA A 10 12.91 -10.94 4.95
N GLY A 11 13.21 -11.24 3.68
CA GLY A 11 13.02 -12.57 3.08
C GLY A 11 11.67 -12.81 2.43
N ALA A 12 10.82 -11.80 2.30
CA ALA A 12 9.51 -11.95 1.66
C ALA A 12 9.62 -12.14 0.13
N ASP A 13 8.66 -12.85 -0.45
CA ASP A 13 8.39 -12.81 -1.87
C ASP A 13 7.57 -11.58 -2.20
N VAL A 14 8.18 -10.64 -2.92
CA VAL A 14 7.60 -9.31 -3.12
C VAL A 14 7.12 -9.14 -4.56
N THR A 15 5.87 -8.67 -4.70
CA THR A 15 5.35 -8.10 -5.94
C THR A 15 5.18 -6.59 -5.74
N HIS A 16 5.93 -5.80 -6.49
CA HIS A 16 5.84 -4.34 -6.48
C HIS A 16 5.00 -3.87 -7.67
N VAL A 17 3.97 -3.07 -7.40
CA VAL A 17 3.03 -2.55 -8.39
C VAL A 17 3.07 -1.03 -8.37
N ASP A 18 3.34 -0.43 -9.52
CA ASP A 18 3.25 1.02 -9.73
C ASP A 18 2.82 1.29 -11.18
N ALA A 19 2.00 2.32 -11.39
CA ALA A 19 1.52 2.69 -12.72
C ALA A 19 2.63 3.36 -13.56
N ILE A 20 3.64 3.94 -12.94
CA ILE A 20 4.69 4.74 -13.57
C ILE A 20 5.95 3.92 -13.76
N ARG A 21 6.26 3.58 -15.01
CA ARG A 21 7.45 2.78 -15.36
C ARG A 21 8.74 3.37 -14.79
N GLN A 22 8.92 4.68 -14.88
CA GLN A 22 10.12 5.36 -14.39
C GLN A 22 10.33 5.16 -12.87
N VAL A 23 9.25 5.12 -12.08
CA VAL A 23 9.30 4.82 -10.64
C VAL A 23 9.74 3.36 -10.41
N ILE A 24 9.21 2.43 -11.19
CA ILE A 24 9.63 1.02 -11.17
C ILE A 24 11.12 0.87 -11.49
N ASP A 25 11.59 1.52 -12.56
CA ASP A 25 12.99 1.42 -13.00
C ASP A 25 13.93 2.00 -11.92
N TRP A 26 13.58 3.14 -11.32
CA TRP A 26 14.31 3.70 -10.20
C TRP A 26 14.31 2.78 -8.95
N THR A 27 13.17 2.18 -8.63
CA THR A 27 13.11 1.22 -7.51
C THR A 27 13.96 -0.02 -7.78
N ARG A 28 14.06 -0.46 -9.03
CA ARG A 28 14.95 -1.57 -9.43
C ARG A 28 16.42 -1.23 -9.21
N GLU A 29 16.86 -0.02 -9.60
CA GLU A 29 18.22 0.46 -9.32
C GLU A 29 18.51 0.45 -7.81
N ASN A 30 17.56 0.96 -7.00
CA ASN A 30 17.71 0.95 -5.55
C ASN A 30 17.79 -0.48 -4.99
N MET A 31 17.06 -1.44 -5.55
CA MET A 31 17.15 -2.86 -5.20
C MET A 31 18.56 -3.39 -5.46
N GLU A 32 19.12 -3.13 -6.65
CA GLU A 32 20.48 -3.57 -7.05
C GLU A 32 21.55 -2.95 -6.15
N LEU A 33 21.46 -1.63 -5.88
CA LEU A 33 22.37 -0.92 -4.98
C LEU A 33 22.31 -1.44 -3.53
N SER A 34 21.16 -1.99 -3.12
CA SER A 34 20.95 -2.62 -1.82
C SER A 34 21.42 -4.10 -1.78
N GLY A 35 21.97 -4.64 -2.86
CA GLY A 35 22.39 -6.04 -2.96
C GLY A 35 21.23 -7.03 -2.93
N LEU A 36 20.00 -6.58 -3.20
CA LEU A 36 18.79 -7.41 -3.21
C LEU A 36 18.46 -7.86 -4.63
N THR A 37 17.72 -8.97 -4.73
CA THR A 37 17.26 -9.54 -6.01
C THR A 37 15.87 -10.15 -5.86
N GLY A 38 15.18 -10.44 -6.98
CA GLY A 38 14.00 -11.30 -6.98
C GLY A 38 12.71 -10.60 -6.53
N ILE A 39 12.55 -9.30 -6.82
CA ILE A 39 11.24 -8.61 -6.73
C ILE A 39 10.53 -8.76 -8.08
N ARG A 40 9.25 -9.13 -8.04
CA ARG A 40 8.37 -9.13 -9.21
C ARG A 40 7.86 -7.71 -9.47
N TRP A 41 8.25 -7.15 -10.61
CA TRP A 41 7.86 -5.79 -11.04
C TRP A 41 6.63 -5.81 -11.92
N VAL A 42 5.63 -4.98 -11.60
CA VAL A 42 4.40 -4.85 -12.37
C VAL A 42 4.13 -3.37 -12.64
N VAL A 43 4.23 -2.97 -13.91
CA VAL A 43 3.87 -1.61 -14.38
C VAL A 43 2.39 -1.64 -14.73
N GLU A 44 1.54 -1.30 -13.79
CA GLU A 44 0.09 -1.32 -13.96
C GLU A 44 -0.61 -0.45 -12.91
N ASP A 45 -1.77 0.05 -13.25
CA ASP A 45 -2.69 0.68 -12.31
C ASP A 45 -3.09 -0.29 -11.20
N ALA A 46 -3.04 0.16 -9.94
CA ALA A 46 -3.26 -0.69 -8.77
C ALA A 46 -4.65 -1.32 -8.73
N LEU A 47 -5.71 -0.57 -9.11
CA LEU A 47 -7.07 -1.11 -9.15
C LEU A 47 -7.22 -2.18 -10.24
N LYS A 48 -6.61 -1.97 -11.41
CA LYS A 48 -6.61 -2.98 -12.48
C LYS A 48 -5.88 -4.23 -12.04
N PHE A 49 -4.72 -4.07 -11.40
CA PHE A 49 -3.98 -5.18 -10.82
C PHE A 49 -4.84 -5.96 -9.81
N LEU A 50 -5.41 -5.28 -8.83
CA LEU A 50 -6.22 -5.90 -7.77
C LEU A 50 -7.45 -6.63 -8.33
N ARG A 51 -8.20 -6.00 -9.26
CA ARG A 51 -9.35 -6.66 -9.93
C ARG A 51 -8.93 -7.94 -10.64
N ARG A 52 -7.77 -7.95 -11.28
CA ARG A 52 -7.22 -9.13 -11.96
C ARG A 52 -6.81 -10.21 -10.96
N GLU A 53 -6.16 -9.84 -9.86
CA GLU A 53 -5.74 -10.79 -8.83
C GLU A 53 -6.95 -11.42 -8.10
N VAL A 54 -7.99 -10.63 -7.82
CA VAL A 54 -9.28 -11.15 -7.31
C VAL A 54 -9.89 -12.17 -8.28
N LYS A 55 -9.94 -11.83 -9.59
CA LYS A 55 -10.48 -12.74 -10.60
C LYS A 55 -9.70 -14.05 -10.73
N ARG A 56 -8.39 -14.01 -10.47
CA ARG A 56 -7.50 -15.19 -10.50
C ARG A 56 -7.53 -16.00 -9.21
N GLY A 57 -8.14 -15.47 -8.15
CA GLY A 57 -8.12 -16.08 -6.83
C GLY A 57 -6.76 -16.05 -6.14
N ASN A 58 -5.85 -15.18 -6.60
CA ASN A 58 -4.54 -15.03 -5.96
C ASN A 58 -4.67 -14.40 -4.59
N LYS A 59 -3.82 -14.87 -3.66
CA LYS A 59 -3.77 -14.40 -2.28
C LYS A 59 -2.36 -13.95 -1.90
N TYR A 60 -2.30 -13.06 -0.93
CA TYR A 60 -1.07 -12.46 -0.41
C TYR A 60 -1.09 -12.49 1.12
N SER A 61 0.01 -12.88 1.74
CA SER A 61 0.16 -12.87 3.20
C SER A 61 0.30 -11.46 3.78
N GLY A 62 0.69 -10.49 2.97
CA GLY A 62 0.78 -9.09 3.38
C GLY A 62 0.55 -8.14 2.21
N VAL A 63 -0.13 -7.03 2.47
CA VAL A 63 -0.35 -5.96 1.50
C VAL A 63 0.06 -4.63 2.12
N VAL A 64 0.96 -3.91 1.46
CA VAL A 64 1.36 -2.56 1.86
C VAL A 64 0.83 -1.56 0.84
N LEU A 65 0.12 -0.55 1.31
CA LEU A 65 -0.54 0.47 0.50
C LEU A 65 -0.02 1.85 0.86
N ASP A 66 0.45 2.57 -0.13
CA ASP A 66 0.88 3.98 -0.03
C ASP A 66 0.34 4.78 -1.23
N PRO A 67 -0.99 4.83 -1.39
CA PRO A 67 -1.61 5.45 -2.55
C PRO A 67 -1.44 6.98 -2.51
N PRO A 68 -1.11 7.62 -3.66
CA PRO A 68 -1.05 9.06 -3.71
C PRO A 68 -2.44 9.68 -3.52
N THR A 69 -2.49 10.86 -2.89
CA THR A 69 -3.74 11.62 -2.72
C THR A 69 -4.35 11.98 -4.06
N TRP A 70 -3.50 12.36 -5.00
CA TRP A 70 -3.86 12.75 -6.37
C TRP A 70 -2.74 12.35 -7.33
N GLY A 71 -3.10 12.04 -8.56
CA GLY A 71 -2.12 11.71 -9.61
C GLY A 71 -2.72 11.68 -11.00
N LEU A 72 -1.84 11.57 -11.98
CA LEU A 72 -2.19 11.28 -13.37
C LEU A 72 -1.59 9.94 -13.75
N GLY A 73 -2.40 9.05 -14.26
CA GLY A 73 -1.94 7.80 -14.86
C GLY A 73 -1.25 8.03 -16.21
N PRO A 74 -0.61 6.99 -16.78
CA PRO A 74 0.16 7.10 -18.04
C PRO A 74 -0.64 7.58 -19.25
N LYS A 75 -1.97 7.51 -19.19
CA LYS A 75 -2.91 7.97 -20.24
C LYS A 75 -3.69 9.20 -19.81
N ASN A 76 -3.15 10.01 -18.89
CA ASN A 76 -3.81 11.18 -18.28
C ASN A 76 -5.11 10.83 -17.51
N GLU A 77 -5.33 9.58 -17.11
CA GLU A 77 -6.41 9.20 -16.21
C GLU A 77 -6.22 9.91 -14.86
N LYS A 78 -7.23 10.61 -14.40
CA LYS A 78 -7.18 11.28 -13.12
C LYS A 78 -7.37 10.27 -11.99
N TRP A 79 -6.41 10.22 -11.09
CA TRP A 79 -6.48 9.48 -9.84
C TRP A 79 -6.84 10.43 -8.70
N LYS A 80 -7.80 10.06 -7.88
CA LYS A 80 -8.11 10.70 -6.60
C LYS A 80 -8.37 9.62 -5.56
N LEU A 81 -7.60 9.62 -4.49
CA LEU A 81 -7.71 8.62 -3.44
C LEU A 81 -9.13 8.53 -2.86
N GLU A 82 -9.74 9.67 -2.55
CA GLU A 82 -11.09 9.74 -1.98
C GLU A 82 -12.15 9.01 -2.82
N GLN A 83 -12.00 9.03 -4.15
CA GLN A 83 -12.91 8.37 -5.08
C GLN A 83 -12.66 6.87 -5.21
N SER A 84 -11.43 6.43 -4.94
CA SER A 84 -10.97 5.05 -5.16
C SER A 84 -10.79 4.27 -3.86
N LEU A 85 -10.80 4.94 -2.71
CA LEU A 85 -10.44 4.35 -1.42
C LEU A 85 -11.32 3.16 -1.05
N ILE A 86 -12.63 3.29 -1.20
CA ILE A 86 -13.57 2.20 -0.87
C ILE A 86 -13.29 0.99 -1.74
N GLU A 87 -13.13 1.17 -3.04
CA GLU A 87 -12.83 0.07 -3.95
C GLU A 87 -11.49 -0.61 -3.66
N ILE A 88 -10.45 0.19 -3.32
CA ILE A 88 -9.15 -0.38 -2.90
C ILE A 88 -9.33 -1.28 -1.69
N VAL A 89 -9.98 -0.80 -0.64
CA VAL A 89 -10.20 -1.53 0.61
C VAL A 89 -10.98 -2.83 0.33
N GLU A 90 -12.05 -2.77 -0.47
CA GLU A 90 -12.85 -3.94 -0.86
C GLU A 90 -12.06 -4.96 -1.70
N LEU A 91 -11.21 -4.52 -2.61
CA LEU A 91 -10.39 -5.42 -3.43
C LEU A 91 -9.26 -6.04 -2.62
N VAL A 92 -8.60 -5.26 -1.77
CA VAL A 92 -7.51 -5.75 -0.92
C VAL A 92 -8.02 -6.77 0.08
N SER A 93 -9.19 -6.55 0.71
CA SER A 93 -9.79 -7.55 1.61
C SER A 93 -10.04 -8.91 0.93
N LYS A 94 -10.20 -8.92 -0.40
CA LYS A 94 -10.40 -10.15 -1.18
C LYS A 94 -9.11 -10.84 -1.59
N VAL A 95 -7.96 -10.16 -1.57
CA VAL A 95 -6.67 -10.73 -1.97
C VAL A 95 -5.74 -11.01 -0.79
N VAL A 96 -5.99 -10.47 0.40
CA VAL A 96 -5.27 -10.85 1.60
C VAL A 96 -5.77 -12.21 2.10
N GLU A 97 -4.85 -13.08 2.52
CA GLU A 97 -5.20 -14.41 3.04
C GLU A 97 -5.57 -14.37 4.53
N PRO A 98 -6.33 -15.35 5.04
CA PRO A 98 -6.54 -15.49 6.49
C PRO A 98 -5.21 -15.60 7.23
N GLY A 99 -5.06 -14.86 8.34
CA GLY A 99 -3.81 -14.71 9.08
C GLY A 99 -2.80 -13.77 8.44
N GLY A 100 -3.17 -13.12 7.35
CA GLY A 100 -2.37 -12.09 6.70
C GLY A 100 -2.57 -10.70 7.30
N PHE A 101 -1.91 -9.71 6.72
CA PHE A 101 -1.98 -8.33 7.23
C PHE A 101 -2.08 -7.29 6.11
N VAL A 102 -2.56 -6.11 6.48
CA VAL A 102 -2.51 -4.90 5.63
C VAL A 102 -1.87 -3.76 6.40
N VAL A 103 -1.00 -3.01 5.74
CA VAL A 103 -0.50 -1.72 6.22
C VAL A 103 -0.86 -0.68 5.18
N MET A 104 -1.58 0.36 5.59
CA MET A 104 -1.97 1.45 4.70
C MET A 104 -1.60 2.80 5.30
N ASN A 105 -0.89 3.61 4.54
CA ASN A 105 -0.62 5.01 4.86
C ASN A 105 -1.30 5.93 3.86
N THR A 106 -1.83 7.07 4.32
CA THR A 106 -2.46 8.08 3.45
C THR A 106 -2.04 9.48 3.86
N TYR A 107 -1.79 10.33 2.88
CA TYR A 107 -1.42 11.75 3.07
C TYR A 107 -2.58 12.70 2.77
N SER A 108 -3.79 12.19 2.62
CA SER A 108 -4.96 12.93 2.13
C SER A 108 -5.65 13.81 3.18
N GLY A 109 -5.13 13.88 4.42
CA GLY A 109 -5.80 14.55 5.53
C GLY A 109 -7.01 13.77 6.07
N LEU A 110 -7.22 12.53 5.61
CA LEU A 110 -8.22 11.64 6.20
C LEU A 110 -7.80 11.26 7.62
N PRO A 111 -8.68 11.41 8.64
CA PRO A 111 -8.34 11.00 9.99
C PRO A 111 -8.20 9.47 10.08
N PRO A 112 -7.33 8.96 10.98
CA PRO A 112 -7.13 7.52 11.18
C PRO A 112 -8.43 6.76 11.44
N SER A 113 -9.37 7.35 12.17
CA SER A 113 -10.69 6.77 12.44
C SER A 113 -11.53 6.50 11.19
N THR A 114 -11.34 7.28 10.12
CA THR A 114 -12.01 7.02 8.83
C THR A 114 -11.45 5.76 8.20
N LEU A 115 -10.13 5.57 8.21
CA LEU A 115 -9.48 4.36 7.71
C LEU A 115 -9.96 3.13 8.51
N GLU A 116 -9.98 3.24 9.83
CA GLU A 116 -10.46 2.17 10.71
C GLU A 116 -11.90 1.78 10.39
N THR A 117 -12.79 2.76 10.25
CA THR A 117 -14.20 2.50 9.91
C THR A 117 -14.34 1.77 8.58
N LEU A 118 -13.56 2.14 7.57
CA LEU A 118 -13.60 1.49 6.25
C LEU A 118 -13.11 0.04 6.32
N TRP A 119 -11.99 -0.21 7.01
CA TRP A 119 -11.44 -1.56 7.13
C TRP A 119 -12.34 -2.48 7.97
N ARG A 120 -12.89 -1.99 9.09
CA ARG A 120 -13.86 -2.76 9.91
C ARG A 120 -15.14 -3.11 9.16
N ARG A 121 -15.54 -2.30 8.18
CA ARG A 121 -16.71 -2.61 7.33
C ARG A 121 -16.50 -3.84 6.45
N VAL A 122 -15.30 -4.05 5.93
CA VAL A 122 -14.98 -5.16 5.00
C VAL A 122 -14.35 -6.35 5.69
N LEU A 123 -13.71 -6.15 6.84
CA LEU A 123 -13.05 -7.15 7.68
C LEU A 123 -13.44 -6.91 9.15
N PRO A 124 -14.70 -7.22 9.53
CA PRO A 124 -15.23 -6.86 10.85
C PRO A 124 -14.53 -7.57 12.01
N ASP A 125 -13.98 -8.76 11.76
CA ASP A 125 -13.32 -9.60 12.78
C ASP A 125 -11.79 -9.33 12.87
N ALA A 126 -11.23 -8.49 11.97
CA ALA A 126 -9.82 -8.18 11.97
C ALA A 126 -9.42 -7.26 13.12
N SER A 127 -8.23 -7.48 13.66
CA SER A 127 -7.60 -6.53 14.59
C SER A 127 -7.12 -5.29 13.84
N THR A 128 -7.39 -4.11 14.38
CA THR A 128 -6.97 -2.84 13.76
C THR A 128 -6.22 -1.97 14.75
N GLU A 129 -5.10 -1.42 14.31
CA GLU A 129 -4.33 -0.38 14.99
C GLU A 129 -4.21 0.81 14.05
N CYS A 130 -4.65 1.99 14.46
CA CYS A 130 -4.57 3.19 13.62
C CYS A 130 -4.05 4.38 14.40
N GLY A 131 -3.41 5.30 13.70
CA GLY A 131 -2.84 6.51 14.30
C GLY A 131 -2.25 7.44 13.26
N GLU A 132 -1.70 8.54 13.74
CA GLU A 132 -0.94 9.46 12.90
C GLU A 132 0.53 9.01 12.85
N LEU A 133 1.08 8.88 11.66
CA LEU A 133 2.49 8.60 11.46
C LEU A 133 3.27 9.91 11.54
N CYS A 134 4.25 9.98 12.44
CA CYS A 134 5.04 11.18 12.67
C CYS A 134 6.53 10.89 12.55
N LEU A 135 7.27 11.85 12.01
CA LEU A 135 8.72 11.93 12.10
C LEU A 135 9.10 12.88 13.25
N GLN A 136 10.01 12.46 14.10
CA GLN A 136 10.53 13.32 15.16
C GLN A 136 11.71 14.13 14.65
N ALA A 137 11.61 15.46 14.76
CA ALA A 137 12.71 16.38 14.50
C ALA A 137 13.73 16.35 15.64
N SER A 138 14.94 16.85 15.37
CA SER A 138 16.05 16.89 16.37
C SER A 138 15.74 17.74 17.61
N ASP A 139 14.81 18.67 17.50
CA ASP A 139 14.34 19.53 18.59
C ASP A 139 13.13 18.93 19.36
N GLY A 140 12.70 17.71 19.01
CA GLY A 140 11.61 16.99 19.65
C GLY A 140 10.22 17.25 19.05
N HIS A 141 10.08 18.19 18.13
CA HIS A 141 8.80 18.40 17.44
C HIS A 141 8.44 17.22 16.55
N LEU A 142 7.14 16.95 16.42
CA LEU A 142 6.62 15.89 15.56
C LEU A 142 6.11 16.48 14.25
N LEU A 143 6.61 15.95 13.12
CA LEU A 143 6.11 16.23 11.78
C LEU A 143 5.16 15.10 11.37
N SER A 144 3.88 15.43 11.21
CA SER A 144 2.91 14.47 10.67
C SER A 144 3.24 14.10 9.23
N THR A 145 3.24 12.80 8.95
CA THR A 145 3.45 12.23 7.61
C THR A 145 2.24 11.46 7.10
N GLY A 146 1.10 11.61 7.77
CA GLY A 146 -0.19 11.06 7.36
C GLY A 146 -0.83 10.10 8.36
N SER A 147 -1.93 9.53 7.95
CA SER A 147 -2.67 8.53 8.73
C SER A 147 -2.25 7.13 8.37
N LEU A 148 -1.93 6.33 9.37
CA LEU A 148 -1.53 4.94 9.25
C LEU A 148 -2.61 4.03 9.83
N ILE A 149 -2.87 2.91 9.17
CA ILE A 149 -3.61 1.79 9.74
C ILE A 149 -2.87 0.47 9.47
N ARG A 150 -2.86 -0.41 10.48
CA ARG A 150 -2.51 -1.82 10.38
C ARG A 150 -3.76 -2.65 10.60
N VAL A 151 -3.93 -3.68 9.82
CA VAL A 151 -5.04 -4.62 9.89
C VAL A 151 -4.46 -6.03 9.91
N GLU A 152 -4.83 -6.85 10.87
CA GLU A 152 -4.41 -8.25 11.00
C GLU A 152 -5.66 -9.14 10.97
N LEU A 153 -5.69 -10.13 10.06
CA LEU A 153 -6.82 -11.02 9.79
C LEU A 153 -6.78 -12.29 10.62
#